data_0cd301b4ad8f1aee3770c2b51f3cb520
#
_entry.id   0cd301b4ad8f1aee3770c2b51f3cb520
#
_cell.length_a   1.000
_cell.length_b   1.000
_cell.length_c   1.000
_cell.angle_alpha   90.00
_cell.angle_beta   90.00
_cell.angle_gamma   90.00
#
_symmetry.space_group_name_H-M   'P 1'
#
loop_
_entity.id
_entity.type
_entity.pdbx_description
1 polymer ?
#
loop_
_entity_poly.entity_id
_entity_poly.type
_entity_poly.pdbx_seq_one_letter_code
_entity_poly.pdbx_strand_id
1 'polypeptide(L)'
;VVTKLLGGNTDQIMDAVSQAWVDGQSLRTYRHAPNAGSRKSWAAGDATSRAVRLALITLSGEMGYPSVLSAPTWGFEDVSFKGEKLSLSQPFGSYVMENVLFKISFPAEFHAQTAVEAAVTLHPQIKDRLDEISNIEVTTHESAIRIISKSGKLNNPADRDHCLQYMIAIGLIHGDLIAEHYEDDVASDPRVDAL
;
A
#
# COMPACT_ATOMS: atom_id res chain seq x y z
N VAL A 1 15.98 2.67 12.53
CA VAL A 1 15.14 2.82 13.75
C VAL A 1 15.46 1.71 14.74
N VAL A 2 15.25 0.44 14.40
CA VAL A 2 15.43 -0.71 15.33
C VAL A 2 16.85 -0.73 15.93
N THR A 3 17.87 -0.60 15.10
CA THR A 3 19.28 -0.57 15.56
C THR A 3 19.51 0.52 16.62
N LYS A 4 18.93 1.71 16.40
CA LYS A 4 19.03 2.82 17.35
C LYS A 4 18.30 2.52 18.66
N LEU A 5 17.10 1.95 18.59
CA LEU A 5 16.31 1.57 19.77
C LEU A 5 17.02 0.50 20.62
N LEU A 6 17.81 -0.36 19.99
CA LEU A 6 18.62 -1.39 20.66
C LEU A 6 19.99 -0.87 21.13
N GLY A 7 20.24 0.44 21.05
CA GLY A 7 21.47 1.06 21.56
C GLY A 7 22.62 1.14 20.58
N GLY A 8 22.40 0.78 19.30
CA GLY A 8 23.42 0.83 18.26
C GLY A 8 23.89 2.26 17.95
N ASN A 9 25.18 2.39 17.63
CA ASN A 9 25.81 3.63 17.19
C ASN A 9 25.56 3.91 15.69
N THR A 10 26.08 5.02 15.18
CA THR A 10 25.88 5.44 13.80
C THR A 10 26.43 4.44 12.78
N ASP A 11 27.61 3.87 13.04
CA ASP A 11 28.24 2.90 12.14
C ASP A 11 27.41 1.62 12.05
N GLN A 12 26.94 1.12 13.19
CA GLN A 12 26.05 -0.03 13.23
C GLN A 12 24.68 0.25 12.55
N ILE A 13 24.19 1.49 12.59
CA ILE A 13 23.01 1.88 11.83
C ILE A 13 23.28 1.82 10.33
N MET A 14 24.42 2.36 9.87
CA MET A 14 24.82 2.30 8.47
C MET A 14 25.00 0.85 8.00
N ASP A 15 25.63 0.02 8.80
CA ASP A 15 25.81 -1.40 8.52
C ASP A 15 24.48 -2.13 8.37
N ALA A 16 23.56 -1.97 9.32
CA ALA A 16 22.24 -2.59 9.26
C ALA A 16 21.42 -2.12 8.05
N VAL A 17 21.51 -0.85 7.69
CA VAL A 17 20.84 -0.29 6.50
C VAL A 17 21.46 -0.86 5.23
N SER A 18 22.79 -0.93 5.15
CA SER A 18 23.48 -1.49 3.99
C SER A 18 23.15 -2.96 3.77
N GLN A 19 23.09 -3.76 4.82
CA GLN A 19 22.63 -5.15 4.75
C GLN A 19 21.19 -5.27 4.24
N ALA A 20 20.29 -4.34 4.65
CA ALA A 20 18.93 -4.32 4.15
C ALA A 20 18.86 -4.04 2.63
N TRP A 21 19.80 -3.28 2.08
CA TRP A 21 19.90 -3.03 0.65
C TRP A 21 20.38 -4.25 -0.14
N VAL A 22 21.23 -5.10 0.42
CA VAL A 22 21.76 -6.29 -0.29
C VAL A 22 20.64 -7.20 -0.79
N ASP A 23 19.66 -7.52 0.06
CA ASP A 23 18.58 -8.46 -0.25
C ASP A 23 17.19 -7.83 -0.16
N GLY A 24 17.10 -6.53 0.02
CA GLY A 24 15.88 -5.81 0.35
C GLY A 24 14.96 -5.48 -0.82
N GLN A 25 15.25 -5.93 -2.01
CA GLN A 25 14.45 -5.66 -3.21
C GLN A 25 13.04 -6.22 -3.05
N SER A 26 12.04 -5.35 -3.00
CA SER A 26 10.66 -5.79 -2.88
C SER A 26 9.92 -5.69 -4.20
N LEU A 27 9.42 -6.81 -4.67
CA LEU A 27 8.49 -6.86 -5.80
C LEU A 27 7.07 -6.56 -5.32
N ARG A 28 6.28 -5.93 -6.15
CA ARG A 28 4.91 -5.54 -5.83
C ARG A 28 3.84 -6.44 -6.46
N THR A 29 4.22 -7.56 -7.01
CA THR A 29 3.34 -8.48 -7.73
C THR A 29 2.09 -8.84 -6.91
N TYR A 30 2.24 -9.05 -5.60
CA TYR A 30 1.16 -9.41 -4.69
C TYR A 30 0.11 -8.31 -4.44
N ARG A 31 0.30 -7.12 -5.02
CA ARG A 31 -0.64 -5.98 -4.90
C ARG A 31 -1.50 -5.79 -6.14
N HIS A 32 -1.29 -6.60 -7.19
CA HIS A 32 -1.96 -6.44 -8.47
C HIS A 32 -2.59 -7.75 -8.94
N ALA A 33 -3.80 -7.67 -9.48
CA ALA A 33 -4.47 -8.82 -10.07
C ALA A 33 -3.59 -9.43 -11.20
N PRO A 34 -3.62 -10.74 -11.37
CA PRO A 34 -4.37 -11.77 -10.63
C PRO A 34 -3.70 -12.23 -9.32
N ASN A 35 -2.60 -11.60 -8.91
CA ASN A 35 -1.74 -12.07 -7.81
C ASN A 35 -2.04 -11.41 -6.45
N ALA A 36 -3.05 -10.55 -6.36
CA ALA A 36 -3.45 -9.96 -5.09
C ALA A 36 -3.91 -11.04 -4.11
N GLY A 37 -3.46 -10.94 -2.86
CA GLY A 37 -3.73 -11.95 -1.85
C GLY A 37 -3.31 -11.52 -0.45
N SER A 38 -3.39 -12.46 0.50
CA SER A 38 -3.16 -12.23 1.93
C SER A 38 -1.80 -11.62 2.27
N ARG A 39 -0.76 -11.85 1.45
CA ARG A 39 0.56 -11.23 1.66
C ARG A 39 0.49 -9.71 1.79
N LYS A 40 -0.45 -9.06 1.12
CA LYS A 40 -0.67 -7.62 1.24
C LYS A 40 -0.88 -7.18 2.69
N SER A 41 -1.61 -7.96 3.48
CA SER A 41 -1.92 -7.65 4.88
C SER A 41 -0.73 -7.80 5.82
N TRP A 42 0.24 -8.66 5.51
CA TRP A 42 1.40 -8.95 6.38
C TRP A 42 2.76 -8.53 5.80
N ALA A 43 2.77 -7.90 4.62
CA ALA A 43 4.03 -7.50 3.96
C ALA A 43 4.85 -6.50 4.79
N ALA A 44 4.19 -5.56 5.48
CA ALA A 44 4.87 -4.63 6.37
C ALA A 44 5.45 -5.34 7.60
N GLY A 45 4.72 -6.30 8.17
CA GLY A 45 5.19 -7.15 9.26
C GLY A 45 6.42 -7.97 8.87
N ASP A 46 6.44 -8.54 7.67
CA ASP A 46 7.60 -9.24 7.12
C ASP A 46 8.82 -8.30 6.98
N ALA A 47 8.61 -7.10 6.44
CA ALA A 47 9.67 -6.11 6.30
C ALA A 47 10.26 -5.68 7.66
N THR A 48 9.41 -5.42 8.64
CA THR A 48 9.85 -5.05 9.99
C THR A 48 10.53 -6.21 10.72
N SER A 49 10.06 -7.44 10.56
CA SER A 49 10.72 -8.64 11.08
C SER A 49 12.15 -8.77 10.53
N ARG A 50 12.32 -8.61 9.22
CA ARG A 50 13.67 -8.60 8.60
C ARG A 50 14.55 -7.47 9.12
N ALA A 51 13.99 -6.28 9.31
CA ALA A 51 14.73 -5.15 9.88
C ALA A 51 15.23 -5.43 11.31
N VAL A 52 14.42 -6.08 12.15
CA VAL A 52 14.82 -6.51 13.50
C VAL A 52 15.94 -7.54 13.42
N ARG A 53 15.80 -8.55 12.58
CA ARG A 53 16.82 -9.60 12.40
C ARG A 53 18.17 -9.01 11.95
N LEU A 54 18.17 -8.13 10.96
CA LEU A 54 19.39 -7.48 10.48
C LEU A 54 20.05 -6.58 11.54
N ALA A 55 19.25 -5.85 12.32
CA ALA A 55 19.76 -5.06 13.43
C ALA A 55 20.45 -5.94 14.48
N LEU A 56 19.86 -7.08 14.85
CA LEU A 56 20.46 -8.02 15.80
C LEU A 56 21.75 -8.64 15.27
N ILE A 57 21.79 -9.03 13.99
CA ILE A 57 22.98 -9.55 13.32
C ILE A 57 24.11 -8.50 13.36
N THR A 58 23.82 -7.26 12.98
CA THR A 58 24.80 -6.16 13.02
C THR A 58 25.31 -5.91 14.44
N LEU A 59 24.40 -5.88 15.43
CA LEU A 59 24.77 -5.66 16.83
C LEU A 59 25.60 -6.82 17.43
N SER A 60 25.52 -8.02 16.85
CA SER A 60 26.39 -9.13 17.21
C SER A 60 27.80 -9.06 16.61
N GLY A 61 28.07 -8.03 15.81
CA GLY A 61 29.40 -7.77 15.25
C GLY A 61 29.55 -8.09 13.76
N GLU A 62 28.44 -8.44 13.07
CA GLU A 62 28.51 -8.67 11.62
C GLU A 62 28.71 -7.33 10.87
N MET A 63 29.56 -7.34 9.88
CA MET A 63 29.90 -6.15 9.09
C MET A 63 28.78 -5.75 8.13
N GLY A 64 28.73 -4.45 7.79
CA GLY A 64 27.93 -3.94 6.69
C GLY A 64 28.68 -3.82 5.36
N TYR A 65 28.00 -3.23 4.39
CA TYR A 65 28.51 -3.06 3.02
C TYR A 65 28.38 -1.59 2.58
N PRO A 66 29.30 -0.71 2.99
CA PRO A 66 29.18 0.75 2.77
C PRO A 66 28.99 1.17 1.32
N SER A 67 29.52 0.38 0.38
CA SER A 67 29.40 0.62 -1.06
C SER A 67 28.16 -0.03 -1.72
N VAL A 68 27.22 -0.57 -0.96
CA VAL A 68 26.06 -1.32 -1.49
C VAL A 68 25.26 -0.57 -2.55
N LEU A 69 25.22 0.75 -2.48
CA LEU A 69 24.51 1.56 -3.50
C LEU A 69 25.36 1.75 -4.76
N SER A 70 26.65 2.06 -4.62
CA SER A 70 27.52 2.58 -5.67
C SER A 70 28.63 1.63 -6.14
N ALA A 71 28.70 0.40 -5.61
CA ALA A 71 29.71 -0.56 -6.05
C ALA A 71 29.57 -0.85 -7.55
N PRO A 72 30.65 -0.71 -8.35
CA PRO A 72 30.58 -0.98 -9.77
C PRO A 72 30.07 -2.41 -10.04
N THR A 73 29.18 -2.55 -11.02
CA THR A 73 28.59 -3.82 -11.47
C THR A 73 27.60 -4.45 -10.46
N TRP A 74 27.88 -4.39 -9.17
CA TRP A 74 27.15 -5.15 -8.14
C TRP A 74 26.34 -4.29 -7.17
N GLY A 75 26.51 -2.97 -7.22
CA GLY A 75 25.74 -2.04 -6.41
C GLY A 75 24.33 -1.83 -6.93
N PHE A 76 23.47 -1.31 -6.09
CA PHE A 76 22.07 -1.07 -6.39
C PHE A 76 21.87 -0.17 -7.63
N GLU A 77 22.71 0.85 -7.79
CA GLU A 77 22.65 1.79 -8.93
C GLU A 77 22.84 1.05 -10.26
N ASP A 78 23.85 0.21 -10.37
CA ASP A 78 24.10 -0.55 -11.60
C ASP A 78 23.05 -1.66 -11.82
N VAL A 79 22.71 -2.42 -10.78
CA VAL A 79 21.81 -3.57 -10.90
C VAL A 79 20.36 -3.16 -11.11
N SER A 80 19.87 -2.14 -10.41
CA SER A 80 18.45 -1.80 -10.37
C SER A 80 18.11 -0.48 -11.05
N PHE A 81 19.04 0.48 -11.07
CA PHE A 81 18.83 1.79 -11.65
C PHE A 81 19.53 1.97 -13.01
N LYS A 82 20.02 0.90 -13.62
CA LYS A 82 20.68 0.92 -14.94
C LYS A 82 21.86 1.90 -15.00
N GLY A 83 22.58 2.07 -13.91
CA GLY A 83 23.70 2.98 -13.76
C GLY A 83 23.34 4.41 -13.34
N GLU A 84 22.06 4.72 -13.20
CA GLU A 84 21.63 6.02 -12.69
C GLU A 84 21.89 6.12 -11.19
N LYS A 85 22.32 7.30 -10.74
CA LYS A 85 22.66 7.52 -9.33
C LYS A 85 21.41 7.81 -8.51
N LEU A 86 21.36 7.21 -7.34
CA LEU A 86 20.35 7.52 -6.34
C LEU A 86 20.55 8.98 -5.85
N SER A 87 19.54 9.80 -6.01
CA SER A 87 19.53 11.16 -5.48
C SER A 87 18.28 11.40 -4.65
N LEU A 88 18.44 12.20 -3.59
CA LEU A 88 17.31 12.62 -2.76
C LEU A 88 16.92 14.03 -3.17
N SER A 89 15.64 14.22 -3.51
CA SER A 89 15.11 15.50 -3.96
C SER A 89 15.01 16.54 -2.84
N GLN A 90 15.09 16.12 -1.59
CA GLN A 90 15.02 16.99 -0.42
C GLN A 90 15.80 16.39 0.75
N PRO A 91 16.29 17.21 1.70
CA PRO A 91 16.99 16.71 2.88
C PRO A 91 16.08 15.92 3.80
N PHE A 92 16.65 15.05 4.61
CA PHE A 92 15.94 14.41 5.71
C PHE A 92 15.58 15.45 6.77
N GLY A 93 14.34 15.39 7.25
CA GLY A 93 13.81 16.26 8.30
C GLY A 93 12.57 15.63 8.89
N SER A 94 11.66 16.42 9.41
CA SER A 94 10.37 15.99 9.94
C SER A 94 9.29 15.78 8.88
N TYR A 95 9.65 15.86 7.59
CA TYR A 95 8.73 15.83 6.44
C TYR A 95 7.63 14.78 6.55
N VAL A 96 7.97 13.54 6.90
CA VAL A 96 6.98 12.46 7.04
C VAL A 96 5.96 12.79 8.14
N MET A 97 6.42 13.30 9.27
CA MET A 97 5.55 13.64 10.40
C MET A 97 4.69 14.87 10.12
N GLU A 98 5.19 15.81 9.35
CA GLU A 98 4.46 17.02 8.94
C GLU A 98 3.39 16.74 7.88
N ASN A 99 3.57 15.68 7.10
CA ASN A 99 2.72 15.37 5.95
C ASN A 99 1.96 14.03 6.11
N VAL A 100 1.84 13.51 7.32
CA VAL A 100 1.05 12.30 7.58
C VAL A 100 -0.43 12.59 7.37
N LEU A 101 -1.05 11.79 6.53
CA LEU A 101 -2.49 11.80 6.30
C LEU A 101 -3.12 10.59 7.00
N PHE A 102 -4.14 10.84 7.82
CA PHE A 102 -4.87 9.79 8.54
C PHE A 102 -6.10 9.34 7.77
N LYS A 103 -6.29 8.02 7.68
CA LYS A 103 -7.51 7.39 7.17
C LYS A 103 -8.42 7.11 8.36
N ILE A 104 -9.30 8.03 8.66
CA ILE A 104 -10.16 7.93 9.85
C ILE A 104 -11.64 7.70 9.50
N SER A 105 -12.04 7.89 8.24
CA SER A 105 -13.45 7.78 7.84
C SER A 105 -13.83 6.35 7.47
N PHE A 106 -13.04 5.69 6.61
CA PHE A 106 -13.39 4.38 6.07
C PHE A 106 -12.18 3.43 6.05
N PRO A 107 -12.36 2.12 6.27
CA PRO A 107 -11.32 1.10 6.06
C PRO A 107 -11.11 0.84 4.57
N ALA A 108 -10.74 1.87 3.81
CA ALA A 108 -10.57 1.87 2.36
C ALA A 108 -9.15 2.28 1.99
N GLU A 109 -8.70 1.87 0.81
CA GLU A 109 -7.47 2.39 0.23
C GLU A 109 -7.52 3.93 0.19
N PHE A 110 -6.37 4.57 0.45
CA PHE A 110 -6.32 6.03 0.68
C PHE A 110 -6.95 6.86 -0.44
N HIS A 111 -6.71 6.50 -1.70
CA HIS A 111 -7.22 7.24 -2.85
C HIS A 111 -8.73 7.07 -3.08
N ALA A 112 -9.38 6.13 -2.39
CA ALA A 112 -10.83 5.92 -2.45
C ALA A 112 -11.61 6.73 -1.41
N GLN A 113 -10.98 7.29 -0.39
CA GLN A 113 -11.65 7.90 0.76
C GLN A 113 -12.74 8.90 0.35
N THR A 114 -12.41 9.87 -0.50
CA THR A 114 -13.35 10.90 -0.94
C THR A 114 -14.43 10.37 -1.89
N ALA A 115 -14.13 9.36 -2.68
CA ALA A 115 -15.11 8.72 -3.55
C ALA A 115 -16.12 7.90 -2.74
N VAL A 116 -15.68 7.20 -1.71
CA VAL A 116 -16.53 6.48 -0.76
C VAL A 116 -17.40 7.48 0.02
N GLU A 117 -16.82 8.58 0.52
CA GLU A 117 -17.56 9.64 1.20
C GLU A 117 -18.68 10.21 0.32
N ALA A 118 -18.39 10.46 -0.96
CA ALA A 118 -19.39 10.91 -1.92
C ALA A 118 -20.50 9.86 -2.11
N ALA A 119 -20.16 8.57 -2.24
CA ALA A 119 -21.11 7.49 -2.39
C ALA A 119 -22.04 7.37 -1.16
N VAL A 120 -21.46 7.40 0.04
CA VAL A 120 -22.22 7.39 1.30
C VAL A 120 -23.14 8.61 1.42
N THR A 121 -22.67 9.78 1.00
CA THR A 121 -23.49 11.02 1.00
C THR A 121 -24.67 10.93 0.04
N LEU A 122 -24.52 10.26 -1.09
CA LEU A 122 -25.57 10.06 -2.08
C LEU A 122 -26.57 8.96 -1.69
N HIS A 123 -26.13 7.96 -0.91
CA HIS A 123 -26.95 6.82 -0.52
C HIS A 123 -28.39 7.16 -0.11
N PRO A 124 -28.67 8.10 0.80
CA PRO A 124 -30.04 8.41 1.22
C PRO A 124 -30.97 8.82 0.07
N GLN A 125 -30.42 9.34 -1.01
CA GLN A 125 -31.17 9.84 -2.16
C GLN A 125 -31.46 8.76 -3.19
N ILE A 126 -30.67 7.65 -3.21
CA ILE A 126 -30.70 6.66 -4.29
C ILE A 126 -30.95 5.23 -3.81
N LYS A 127 -30.86 4.95 -2.50
CA LYS A 127 -30.92 3.58 -1.95
C LYS A 127 -32.13 2.75 -2.40
N ASP A 128 -33.26 3.41 -2.66
CA ASP A 128 -34.51 2.78 -3.09
C ASP A 128 -34.64 2.78 -4.64
N ARG A 129 -33.61 3.21 -5.37
CA ARG A 129 -33.62 3.42 -6.82
C ARG A 129 -32.31 3.02 -7.49
N LEU A 130 -31.58 2.07 -6.92
CA LEU A 130 -30.29 1.64 -7.43
C LEU A 130 -30.38 1.07 -8.84
N ASP A 131 -31.48 0.44 -9.19
CA ASP A 131 -31.80 -0.11 -10.50
C ASP A 131 -32.03 0.96 -11.59
N GLU A 132 -32.27 2.20 -11.21
CA GLU A 132 -32.37 3.33 -12.13
C GLU A 132 -31.01 3.95 -12.51
N ILE A 133 -29.92 3.55 -11.85
CA ILE A 133 -28.59 4.06 -12.15
C ILE A 133 -28.10 3.48 -13.48
N SER A 134 -27.92 4.33 -14.46
CA SER A 134 -27.42 3.94 -15.80
C SER A 134 -25.92 4.09 -15.97
N ASN A 135 -25.29 4.93 -15.17
CA ASN A 135 -23.85 5.18 -15.23
C ASN A 135 -23.35 5.86 -13.95
N ILE A 136 -22.13 5.52 -13.53
CA ILE A 136 -21.41 6.18 -12.45
C ILE A 136 -20.11 6.74 -13.03
N GLU A 137 -20.01 8.06 -13.08
CA GLU A 137 -18.80 8.76 -13.52
C GLU A 137 -18.02 9.27 -12.32
N VAL A 138 -16.74 8.93 -12.25
CA VAL A 138 -15.85 9.33 -11.15
C VAL A 138 -14.69 10.13 -11.68
N THR A 139 -14.60 11.40 -11.30
CA THR A 139 -13.43 12.23 -11.53
C THR A 139 -12.54 12.20 -10.29
N THR A 140 -11.33 11.67 -10.42
CA THR A 140 -10.41 11.50 -9.31
C THR A 140 -8.95 11.71 -9.74
N HIS A 141 -8.03 11.61 -8.80
CA HIS A 141 -6.60 11.76 -9.04
C HIS A 141 -6.04 10.59 -9.88
N GLU A 142 -5.06 10.88 -10.73
CA GLU A 142 -4.40 9.87 -11.59
C GLU A 142 -3.88 8.66 -10.79
N SER A 143 -3.38 8.88 -9.57
CA SER A 143 -2.92 7.77 -8.70
C SER A 143 -4.05 6.80 -8.36
N ALA A 144 -5.27 7.28 -8.13
CA ALA A 144 -6.43 6.42 -7.89
C ALA A 144 -6.68 5.51 -9.10
N ILE A 145 -6.70 6.10 -10.29
CA ILE A 145 -6.89 5.33 -11.55
C ILE A 145 -5.81 4.25 -11.69
N ARG A 146 -4.54 4.60 -11.47
CA ARG A 146 -3.42 3.66 -11.63
C ARG A 146 -3.36 2.55 -10.58
N ILE A 147 -3.82 2.83 -9.36
CA ILE A 147 -3.62 1.92 -8.21
C ILE A 147 -4.86 1.09 -7.94
N ILE A 148 -6.05 1.69 -7.99
CA ILE A 148 -7.28 1.07 -7.51
C ILE A 148 -8.43 1.02 -8.52
N SER A 149 -8.30 1.60 -9.73
CA SER A 149 -9.30 1.36 -10.78
C SER A 149 -9.08 -0.03 -11.37
N LYS A 150 -10.03 -0.93 -11.15
CA LYS A 150 -9.94 -2.33 -11.59
C LYS A 150 -11.23 -2.72 -12.32
N SER A 151 -11.08 -3.61 -13.29
CA SER A 151 -12.18 -4.28 -13.96
C SER A 151 -12.00 -5.80 -13.88
N GLY A 152 -13.10 -6.53 -13.94
CA GLY A 152 -13.13 -7.98 -13.88
C GLY A 152 -13.32 -8.52 -12.46
N LYS A 153 -13.22 -9.84 -12.33
CA LYS A 153 -13.54 -10.55 -11.11
C LYS A 153 -12.61 -10.20 -9.95
N LEU A 154 -13.20 -9.90 -8.80
CA LEU A 154 -12.50 -9.69 -7.53
C LEU A 154 -12.57 -10.99 -6.71
N ASN A 155 -11.42 -11.59 -6.43
CA ASN A 155 -11.34 -12.96 -5.91
C ASN A 155 -11.26 -13.06 -4.38
N ASN A 156 -10.98 -11.95 -3.68
CA ASN A 156 -10.76 -11.96 -2.24
C ASN A 156 -10.86 -10.54 -1.66
N PRO A 157 -10.93 -10.39 -0.32
CA PRO A 157 -10.97 -9.07 0.33
C PRO A 157 -9.84 -8.12 -0.06
N ALA A 158 -8.63 -8.64 -0.33
CA ALA A 158 -7.49 -7.81 -0.74
C ALA A 158 -7.61 -7.26 -2.18
N ASP A 159 -8.40 -7.89 -3.03
CA ASP A 159 -8.78 -7.32 -4.32
C ASP A 159 -9.82 -6.21 -4.16
N ARG A 160 -10.80 -6.43 -3.30
CA ARG A 160 -11.95 -5.55 -3.08
C ARG A 160 -11.57 -4.24 -2.41
N ASP A 161 -10.73 -4.28 -1.36
CA ASP A 161 -10.27 -3.08 -0.65
C ASP A 161 -9.32 -2.20 -1.48
N HIS A 162 -8.93 -2.67 -2.66
CA HIS A 162 -8.15 -1.95 -3.66
C HIS A 162 -8.88 -1.87 -5.01
N CYS A 163 -10.21 -1.89 -5.01
CA CYS A 163 -11.04 -1.66 -6.18
C CYS A 163 -11.96 -0.45 -5.94
N LEU A 164 -11.71 0.64 -6.66
CA LEU A 164 -12.46 1.88 -6.53
C LEU A 164 -13.95 1.67 -6.81
N GLN A 165 -14.26 0.91 -7.86
CA GLN A 165 -15.62 0.61 -8.28
C GLN A 165 -16.37 -0.16 -7.19
N TYR A 166 -15.76 -1.20 -6.63
CA TYR A 166 -16.34 -1.98 -5.53
C TYR A 166 -16.67 -1.11 -4.32
N MET A 167 -15.69 -0.31 -3.87
CA MET A 167 -15.87 0.53 -2.68
C MET A 167 -16.96 1.60 -2.87
N ILE A 168 -17.09 2.14 -4.08
CA ILE A 168 -18.19 3.07 -4.42
C ILE A 168 -19.54 2.34 -4.41
N ALA A 169 -19.64 1.18 -5.05
CA ALA A 169 -20.87 0.38 -5.07
C ALA A 169 -21.34 0.05 -3.64
N ILE A 170 -20.44 -0.39 -2.78
CA ILE A 170 -20.77 -0.64 -1.36
C ILE A 170 -21.30 0.63 -0.66
N GLY A 171 -20.62 1.76 -0.85
CA GLY A 171 -21.07 3.04 -0.27
C GLY A 171 -22.47 3.45 -0.74
N LEU A 172 -22.78 3.23 -2.03
CA LEU A 172 -24.10 3.51 -2.59
C LEU A 172 -25.19 2.53 -2.09
N ILE A 173 -24.84 1.26 -1.91
CA ILE A 173 -25.78 0.20 -1.49
C ILE A 173 -26.07 0.27 0.01
N HIS A 174 -25.04 0.39 0.83
CA HIS A 174 -25.15 0.26 2.29
C HIS A 174 -25.13 1.60 3.05
N GLY A 175 -24.72 2.69 2.43
CA GLY A 175 -24.59 3.99 3.09
C GLY A 175 -23.43 4.06 4.08
N ASP A 176 -22.53 3.08 4.02
CA ASP A 176 -21.31 2.99 4.83
C ASP A 176 -20.30 2.07 4.15
N LEU A 177 -19.06 2.07 4.65
CA LEU A 177 -18.03 1.10 4.27
C LEU A 177 -17.26 0.67 5.52
N ILE A 178 -17.44 -0.57 5.93
CA ILE A 178 -16.79 -1.21 7.08
C ILE A 178 -16.00 -2.43 6.63
N ALA A 179 -15.17 -3.00 7.50
CA ALA A 179 -14.29 -4.10 7.15
C ALA A 179 -15.05 -5.35 6.66
N GLU A 180 -16.18 -5.63 7.26
CA GLU A 180 -17.06 -6.76 6.93
C GLU A 180 -17.63 -6.67 5.51
N HIS A 181 -17.72 -5.47 4.94
CA HIS A 181 -18.18 -5.29 3.57
C HIS A 181 -17.23 -5.84 2.50
N TYR A 182 -16.03 -6.26 2.87
CA TYR A 182 -15.10 -6.90 1.94
C TYR A 182 -15.20 -8.43 1.91
N GLU A 183 -16.03 -9.04 2.79
CA GLU A 183 -16.17 -10.48 2.87
C GLU A 183 -16.99 -11.05 1.71
N ASP A 184 -16.89 -12.36 1.50
CA ASP A 184 -17.47 -13.02 0.32
C ASP A 184 -19.00 -13.00 0.29
N ASP A 185 -19.66 -13.00 1.44
CA ASP A 185 -21.13 -12.93 1.55
C ASP A 185 -21.67 -11.60 1.03
N VAL A 186 -21.05 -10.47 1.41
CA VAL A 186 -21.41 -9.14 0.89
C VAL A 186 -21.05 -9.01 -0.58
N ALA A 187 -19.87 -9.48 -0.97
CA ALA A 187 -19.41 -9.40 -2.35
C ALA A 187 -20.25 -10.23 -3.33
N SER A 188 -21.01 -11.19 -2.84
CA SER A 188 -21.95 -12.00 -3.65
C SER A 188 -23.30 -11.34 -3.90
N ASP A 189 -23.55 -10.16 -3.34
CA ASP A 189 -24.78 -9.40 -3.60
C ASP A 189 -24.80 -8.97 -5.08
N PRO A 190 -25.82 -9.38 -5.85
CA PRO A 190 -25.88 -9.07 -7.28
C PRO A 190 -25.96 -7.57 -7.59
N ARG A 191 -26.33 -6.73 -6.63
CA ARG A 191 -26.34 -5.28 -6.79
C ARG A 191 -24.93 -4.70 -6.90
N VAL A 192 -23.93 -5.37 -6.31
CA VAL A 192 -22.52 -4.94 -6.38
C VAL A 192 -21.99 -5.08 -7.81
N ASP A 193 -22.32 -6.17 -8.49
CA ASP A 193 -21.91 -6.40 -9.87
C ASP A 193 -22.72 -5.58 -10.89
N ALA A 194 -23.90 -5.11 -10.49
CA ALA A 194 -24.78 -4.30 -11.34
C ALA A 194 -24.40 -2.82 -11.40
N LEU A 195 -23.68 -2.30 -10.39
CA LEU A 195 -23.17 -0.92 -10.28
C LEU A 195 -21.71 -0.82 -10.71
#